data_598d92a93a1906681cd495ea52b15b62
#
_entry.id   598d92a93a1906681cd495ea52b15b62
#
_cell.length_a   1.000
_cell.length_b   1.000
_cell.length_c   1.000
_cell.angle_alpha   90.00
_cell.angle_beta   90.00
_cell.angle_gamma   90.00
#
_symmetry.space_group_name_H-M   'P 1'
#
loop_
_entity.id
_entity.type
_entity.pdbx_description
1 polymer ?
#
loop_
_entity_poly.entity_id
_entity_poly.type
_entity_poly.pdbx_seq_one_letter_code
_entity_poly.pdbx_strand_id
1 'polypeptide(L)'
;MAKKSIEKTNVMRILDQRGIKYQSYSYADMDAINGLDVANALNQNPGQVFKTLVTVGASKNHYVFLVPVASELNLKNAARAVSEKNVEMLKMKDLFALTGYIHGGCSPIGMKKQFKTVIDGSAQNFETIIFSAGKIGYQVELRLDDLRKAIDFELKDIKD
;
A
#
# COMPACT_ATOMS: atom_id res chain seq x y z
N MET A 1 -30.20 -16.61 0.19
CA MET A 1 -29.30 -15.92 -0.74
C MET A 1 -27.86 -16.37 -0.51
N ALA A 2 -27.23 -16.84 -1.54
CA ALA A 2 -25.84 -17.21 -1.41
C ALA A 2 -25.02 -15.95 -1.13
N LYS A 3 -24.33 -15.94 -0.02
CA LYS A 3 -23.42 -14.87 0.33
C LYS A 3 -22.29 -14.89 -0.67
N LYS A 4 -22.10 -13.80 -1.40
CA LYS A 4 -20.97 -13.68 -2.30
C LYS A 4 -19.69 -13.80 -1.46
N SER A 5 -18.96 -14.88 -1.64
CA SER A 5 -17.68 -15.03 -0.95
C SER A 5 -16.70 -14.01 -1.51
N ILE A 6 -15.99 -13.33 -0.63
CA ILE A 6 -14.91 -12.43 -1.04
C ILE A 6 -13.79 -13.30 -1.60
N GLU A 7 -13.38 -12.99 -2.84
CA GLU A 7 -12.27 -13.69 -3.46
C GLU A 7 -11.00 -13.43 -2.67
N LYS A 8 -10.29 -14.49 -2.31
CA LYS A 8 -9.02 -14.35 -1.60
C LYS A 8 -7.91 -13.98 -2.56
N THR A 9 -7.27 -12.84 -2.32
CA THR A 9 -6.10 -12.40 -3.05
C THR A 9 -4.85 -13.08 -2.49
N ASN A 10 -3.74 -12.98 -3.21
CA ASN A 10 -2.46 -13.49 -2.71
C ASN A 10 -2.05 -12.82 -1.39
N VAL A 11 -2.31 -11.52 -1.26
CA VAL A 11 -2.04 -10.78 -0.01
C VAL A 11 -2.81 -11.41 1.16
N MET A 12 -4.09 -11.67 0.96
CA MET A 12 -4.92 -12.29 1.99
C MET A 12 -4.42 -13.68 2.37
N ARG A 13 -3.98 -14.47 1.39
CA ARG A 13 -3.41 -15.79 1.65
C ARG A 13 -2.13 -15.70 2.46
N ILE A 14 -1.28 -14.73 2.18
CA ILE A 14 -0.04 -14.51 2.95
C ILE A 14 -0.40 -14.16 4.40
N LEU A 15 -1.35 -13.27 4.61
CA LEU A 15 -1.80 -12.90 5.94
C LEU A 15 -2.37 -14.10 6.70
N ASP A 16 -3.19 -14.90 6.04
CA ASP A 16 -3.75 -16.12 6.63
C ASP A 16 -2.66 -17.11 7.02
N GLN A 17 -1.68 -17.34 6.15
CA GLN A 17 -0.57 -18.26 6.41
C GLN A 17 0.26 -17.84 7.59
N ARG A 18 0.37 -16.55 7.83
CA ARG A 18 1.15 -16.00 8.95
C ARG A 18 0.34 -15.79 10.22
N GLY A 19 -0.94 -16.16 10.19
CA GLY A 19 -1.83 -16.01 11.35
C GLY A 19 -2.12 -14.56 11.70
N ILE A 20 -2.05 -13.66 10.73
CA ILE A 20 -2.28 -12.23 10.93
C ILE A 20 -3.77 -11.93 10.74
N LYS A 21 -4.37 -11.29 11.74
CA LYS A 21 -5.77 -10.86 11.67
C LYS A 21 -5.89 -9.63 10.79
N TYR A 22 -6.91 -9.60 9.96
CA TYR A 22 -7.21 -8.48 9.09
C TYR A 22 -8.68 -8.45 8.75
N GLN A 23 -9.16 -7.29 8.35
CA GLN A 23 -10.47 -7.15 7.71
C GLN A 23 -10.24 -6.91 6.22
N SER A 24 -11.21 -7.28 5.40
CA SER A 24 -11.13 -7.05 3.96
C SER A 24 -12.35 -6.30 3.47
N TYR A 25 -12.16 -5.51 2.42
CA TYR A 25 -13.20 -4.73 1.78
C TYR A 25 -13.16 -4.97 0.29
N SER A 26 -14.33 -4.96 -0.33
CA SER A 26 -14.45 -5.04 -1.78
C SER A 26 -15.13 -3.79 -2.30
N TYR A 27 -14.56 -3.21 -3.34
CA TYR A 27 -15.17 -2.12 -4.09
C TYR A 27 -15.22 -2.46 -5.59
N ALA A 28 -15.15 -3.77 -5.90
CA ALA A 28 -15.09 -4.25 -7.29
C ALA A 28 -16.33 -3.87 -8.11
N ASP A 29 -17.48 -3.72 -7.44
CA ASP A 29 -18.76 -3.36 -8.10
C ASP A 29 -19.05 -1.85 -8.02
N MET A 30 -18.09 -1.05 -7.59
CA MET A 30 -18.26 0.40 -7.44
C MET A 30 -17.53 1.17 -8.54
N ASP A 31 -18.06 2.35 -8.89
CA ASP A 31 -17.45 3.23 -9.89
C ASP A 31 -16.35 4.12 -9.29
N ALA A 32 -15.58 3.59 -8.35
CA ALA A 32 -14.48 4.30 -7.71
C ALA A 32 -13.23 4.24 -8.60
N ILE A 33 -12.60 5.38 -8.86
CA ILE A 33 -11.51 5.50 -9.83
C ILE A 33 -10.14 5.48 -9.15
N ASN A 34 -9.99 6.19 -8.03
CA ASN A 34 -8.70 6.30 -7.33
C ASN A 34 -8.89 6.03 -5.84
N GLY A 35 -7.78 6.03 -5.09
CA GLY A 35 -7.81 5.71 -3.66
C GLY A 35 -8.71 6.63 -2.85
N LEU A 36 -8.76 7.91 -3.18
CA LEU A 36 -9.62 8.85 -2.48
C LEU A 36 -11.10 8.56 -2.77
N ASP A 37 -11.44 8.28 -4.02
CA ASP A 37 -12.80 7.89 -4.40
C ASP A 37 -13.23 6.60 -3.69
N VAL A 38 -12.34 5.62 -3.60
CA VAL A 38 -12.61 4.36 -2.90
C VAL A 38 -12.86 4.62 -1.42
N ALA A 39 -12.03 5.42 -0.76
CA ALA A 39 -12.20 5.75 0.64
C ALA A 39 -13.55 6.42 0.89
N ASN A 40 -13.92 7.36 0.03
CA ASN A 40 -15.20 8.06 0.14
C ASN A 40 -16.37 7.11 -0.11
N ALA A 41 -16.27 6.24 -1.12
CA ALA A 41 -17.34 5.29 -1.46
C ALA A 41 -17.56 4.27 -0.33
N LEU A 42 -16.50 3.87 0.36
CA LEU A 42 -16.56 2.91 1.47
C LEU A 42 -16.73 3.58 2.83
N ASN A 43 -16.87 4.91 2.84
CA ASN A 43 -17.04 5.69 4.06
C ASN A 43 -15.85 5.49 5.03
N GLN A 44 -14.65 5.42 4.47
CA GLN A 44 -13.40 5.29 5.22
C GLN A 44 -12.74 6.65 5.42
N ASN A 45 -11.93 6.77 6.47
CA ASN A 45 -11.14 7.98 6.68
C ASN A 45 -9.97 8.02 5.67
N PRO A 46 -9.91 9.02 4.78
CA PRO A 46 -8.84 9.09 3.77
C PRO A 46 -7.43 9.19 4.37
N GLY A 47 -7.30 9.67 5.60
CA GLY A 47 -6.02 9.70 6.31
C GLY A 47 -5.55 8.33 6.76
N GLN A 48 -6.45 7.37 6.86
CA GLN A 48 -6.19 6.00 7.31
C GLN A 48 -5.99 5.03 6.13
N VAL A 49 -6.42 5.41 4.93
CA VAL A 49 -6.26 4.60 3.73
C VAL A 49 -4.98 5.03 3.03
N PHE A 50 -4.07 4.08 2.83
CA PHE A 50 -2.75 4.33 2.28
C PHE A 50 -2.62 3.80 0.86
N LYS A 51 -1.98 4.58 0.00
CA LYS A 51 -1.61 4.15 -1.35
C LYS A 51 -0.15 3.71 -1.36
N THR A 52 0.16 2.69 -2.15
CA THR A 52 1.49 2.11 -2.26
C THR A 52 2.16 2.64 -3.52
N LEU A 53 3.27 3.33 -3.34
CA LEU A 53 4.00 3.99 -4.42
C LEU A 53 5.38 3.35 -4.56
N VAL A 54 5.76 2.99 -5.77
CA VAL A 54 7.08 2.42 -6.06
C VAL A 54 7.91 3.47 -6.75
N THR A 55 9.16 3.61 -6.29
CA THR A 55 10.08 4.64 -6.76
C THR A 55 11.42 4.02 -7.14
N VAL A 56 12.22 4.79 -7.86
CA VAL A 56 13.60 4.45 -8.18
C VAL A 56 14.51 5.58 -7.72
N GLY A 57 15.56 5.23 -6.99
CA GLY A 57 16.55 6.21 -6.52
C GLY A 57 17.62 6.49 -7.57
N ALA A 58 18.43 7.52 -7.32
CA ALA A 58 19.57 7.86 -8.17
C ALA A 58 20.53 6.67 -8.31
N SER A 59 20.64 5.83 -7.28
CA SER A 59 21.46 4.60 -7.28
C SER A 59 20.90 3.48 -8.15
N LYS A 60 19.70 3.64 -8.68
CA LYS A 60 18.90 2.62 -9.40
C LYS A 60 18.25 1.59 -8.48
N ASN A 61 18.39 1.71 -7.18
CA ASN A 61 17.65 0.90 -6.22
C ASN A 61 16.19 1.34 -6.18
N HIS A 62 15.31 0.41 -5.86
CA HIS A 62 13.87 0.65 -5.79
C HIS A 62 13.41 0.72 -4.34
N TYR A 63 12.41 1.56 -4.09
CA TYR A 63 11.85 1.77 -2.76
C TYR A 63 10.34 1.84 -2.84
N VAL A 64 9.68 1.41 -1.76
CA VAL A 64 8.22 1.44 -1.65
C VAL A 64 7.84 2.42 -0.56
N PHE A 65 6.94 3.33 -0.88
CA PHE A 65 6.43 4.31 0.07
C PHE A 65 4.92 4.21 0.17
N LEU A 66 4.40 4.26 1.40
CA LEU A 66 2.97 4.32 1.66
C LEU A 66 2.62 5.67 2.26
N VAL A 67 1.69 6.37 1.62
CA VAL A 67 1.17 7.64 2.11
C VAL A 67 -0.36 7.62 2.08
N PRO A 68 -1.02 8.41 2.94
CA PRO A 68 -2.49 8.50 2.88
C PRO A 68 -2.97 8.91 1.50
N VAL A 69 -4.12 8.35 1.08
CA VAL A 69 -4.68 8.64 -0.24
C VAL A 69 -5.06 10.12 -0.40
N ALA A 70 -5.28 10.82 0.71
CA ALA A 70 -5.56 12.27 0.69
C ALA A 70 -4.30 13.14 0.57
N SER A 71 -3.12 12.52 0.58
CA SER A 71 -1.83 13.23 0.58
C SER A 71 -0.99 12.82 -0.62
N GLU A 72 0.06 13.60 -0.88
CA GLU A 72 1.04 13.28 -1.90
C GLU A 72 2.38 12.93 -1.27
N LEU A 73 3.16 12.08 -1.93
CA LEU A 73 4.51 11.77 -1.50
C LEU A 73 5.40 12.99 -1.72
N ASN A 74 6.09 13.40 -0.66
CA ASN A 74 7.12 14.43 -0.78
C ASN A 74 8.43 13.76 -1.23
N LEU A 75 8.82 13.97 -2.47
CA LEU A 75 9.97 13.28 -3.06
C LEU A 75 11.29 13.61 -2.38
N LYS A 76 11.44 14.82 -1.85
CA LYS A 76 12.64 15.19 -1.10
C LYS A 76 12.72 14.44 0.22
N ASN A 77 11.61 14.39 0.95
CA ASN A 77 11.54 13.67 2.21
C ASN A 77 11.72 12.17 1.98
N ALA A 78 11.13 11.64 0.90
CA ALA A 78 11.28 10.24 0.53
C ALA A 78 12.74 9.89 0.26
N ALA A 79 13.44 10.71 -0.53
CA ALA A 79 14.86 10.48 -0.82
C ALA A 79 15.68 10.50 0.47
N ARG A 80 15.41 11.46 1.34
CA ARG A 80 16.12 11.58 2.63
C ARG A 80 15.87 10.35 3.50
N ALA A 81 14.64 9.86 3.50
CA ALA A 81 14.24 8.69 4.32
C ALA A 81 15.00 7.42 3.93
N VAL A 82 15.44 7.30 2.68
CA VAL A 82 16.14 6.11 2.18
C VAL A 82 17.60 6.39 1.83
N SER A 83 18.12 7.57 2.23
CA SER A 83 19.52 7.98 2.00
C SER A 83 19.90 8.01 0.52
N GLU A 84 18.96 8.42 -0.32
CA GLU A 84 19.19 8.63 -1.75
C GLU A 84 19.38 10.11 -2.04
N LYS A 85 20.12 10.41 -3.09
CA LYS A 85 20.28 11.76 -3.58
C LYS A 85 18.94 12.32 -4.09
N ASN A 86 18.21 11.48 -4.80
CA ASN A 86 16.86 11.78 -5.24
C ASN A 86 16.11 10.46 -5.51
N VAL A 87 14.79 10.55 -5.56
CA VAL A 87 13.93 9.45 -5.98
C VAL A 87 12.90 9.98 -6.97
N GLU A 88 12.51 9.13 -7.89
CA GLU A 88 11.48 9.41 -8.88
C GLU A 88 10.43 8.33 -8.83
N MET A 89 9.20 8.66 -9.21
CA MET A 89 8.17 7.65 -9.37
C MET A 89 8.58 6.68 -10.47
N LEU A 90 8.42 5.39 -10.20
CA LEU A 90 8.66 4.36 -11.22
C LEU A 90 7.66 4.55 -12.36
N LYS A 91 8.12 4.35 -13.59
CA LYS A 91 7.23 4.42 -14.75
C LYS A 91 6.20 3.31 -14.67
N MET A 92 4.95 3.66 -14.98
CA MET A 92 3.83 2.71 -14.88
C MET A 92 4.09 1.43 -15.69
N LYS A 93 4.74 1.55 -16.84
CA LYS A 93 5.06 0.40 -17.71
C LYS A 93 6.00 -0.61 -17.06
N ASP A 94 6.78 -0.17 -16.06
CA ASP A 94 7.79 -1.01 -15.41
C ASP A 94 7.25 -1.67 -14.12
N LEU A 95 6.10 -1.23 -13.65
CA LEU A 95 5.58 -1.64 -12.36
C LEU A 95 5.29 -3.14 -12.28
N PHE A 96 4.61 -3.68 -13.28
CA PHE A 96 4.23 -5.09 -13.26
C PHE A 96 5.44 -6.02 -13.30
N ALA A 97 6.40 -5.73 -14.16
CA ALA A 97 7.61 -6.55 -14.26
C ALA A 97 8.40 -6.54 -12.95
N LEU A 98 8.42 -5.40 -12.25
CA LEU A 98 9.19 -5.25 -11.01
C LEU A 98 8.47 -5.87 -9.81
N THR A 99 7.18 -5.65 -9.67
CA THR A 99 6.43 -5.98 -8.45
C THR A 99 5.45 -7.14 -8.59
N GLY A 100 4.98 -7.42 -9.80
CA GLY A 100 3.88 -8.34 -10.05
C GLY A 100 2.51 -7.70 -9.91
N TYR A 101 2.46 -6.41 -9.62
CA TYR A 101 1.20 -5.66 -9.46
C TYR A 101 1.03 -4.62 -10.55
N ILE A 102 -0.22 -4.23 -10.78
CA ILE A 102 -0.55 -3.16 -11.73
C ILE A 102 -0.96 -1.91 -10.94
N HIS A 103 -0.95 -0.77 -11.63
CA HIS A 103 -1.38 0.49 -11.05
C HIS A 103 -2.82 0.39 -10.53
N GLY A 104 -3.05 0.85 -9.31
CA GLY A 104 -4.34 0.73 -8.64
C GLY A 104 -4.53 -0.55 -7.84
N GLY A 105 -3.67 -1.54 -8.05
CA GLY A 105 -3.72 -2.82 -7.31
C GLY A 105 -2.42 -3.17 -6.63
N CYS A 106 -1.53 -2.20 -6.45
CA CYS A 106 -0.22 -2.44 -5.84
C CYS A 106 -0.30 -2.48 -4.32
N SER A 107 0.24 -3.55 -3.73
CA SER A 107 0.28 -3.74 -2.27
C SER A 107 1.73 -3.83 -1.80
N PRO A 108 2.04 -3.42 -0.56
CA PRO A 108 3.37 -3.62 -0.01
C PRO A 108 3.65 -5.09 0.32
N ILE A 109 2.62 -5.92 0.39
CA ILE A 109 2.74 -7.35 0.71
C ILE A 109 2.70 -8.16 -0.58
N GLY A 110 3.58 -9.15 -0.69
CA GLY A 110 3.52 -10.10 -1.79
C GLY A 110 4.16 -9.65 -3.09
N MET A 111 4.98 -8.62 -3.08
CA MET A 111 5.76 -8.22 -4.25
C MET A 111 6.72 -9.33 -4.67
N LYS A 112 7.04 -9.40 -5.95
CA LYS A 112 8.01 -10.39 -6.48
C LYS A 112 9.33 -10.34 -5.72
N LYS A 113 9.74 -9.15 -5.28
CA LYS A 113 10.93 -8.93 -4.48
C LYS A 113 10.55 -7.94 -3.39
N GLN A 114 11.05 -8.17 -2.17
CA GLN A 114 10.81 -7.24 -1.06
C GLN A 114 11.80 -6.08 -1.17
N PHE A 115 11.26 -4.89 -1.39
CA PHE A 115 12.04 -3.65 -1.43
C PHE A 115 11.97 -2.96 -0.08
N LYS A 116 12.95 -2.09 0.17
CA LYS A 116 12.91 -1.24 1.36
C LYS A 116 11.63 -0.42 1.33
N THR A 117 10.87 -0.48 2.42
CA THR A 117 9.54 0.11 2.53
C THR A 117 9.52 1.15 3.65
N VAL A 118 8.95 2.30 3.37
CA VAL A 118 8.74 3.37 4.34
C VAL A 118 7.26 3.76 4.31
N ILE A 119 6.66 3.80 5.49
CA ILE A 119 5.26 4.21 5.67
C ILE A 119 5.26 5.57 6.35
N ASP A 120 4.43 6.50 5.87
CA ASP A 120 4.33 7.79 6.51
C ASP A 120 3.97 7.65 7.99
N GLY A 121 4.65 8.43 8.82
CA GLY A 121 4.49 8.35 10.28
C GLY A 121 3.08 8.61 10.78
N SER A 122 2.23 9.25 9.98
CA SER A 122 0.83 9.47 10.33
C SER A 122 0.05 8.17 10.55
N ALA A 123 0.57 7.04 10.05
CA ALA A 123 -0.03 5.73 10.28
C ALA A 123 -0.14 5.40 11.77
N GLN A 124 0.75 5.93 12.60
CA GLN A 124 0.74 5.72 14.05
C GLN A 124 -0.45 6.35 14.74
N ASN A 125 -1.16 7.27 14.08
CA ASN A 125 -2.33 7.94 14.64
C ASN A 125 -3.58 7.06 14.60
N PHE A 126 -3.49 5.87 14.01
CA PHE A 126 -4.63 4.96 13.84
C PHE A 126 -4.30 3.59 14.43
N GLU A 127 -5.33 2.90 14.94
CA GLU A 127 -5.16 1.52 15.40
C GLU A 127 -4.85 0.59 14.23
N THR A 128 -5.46 0.85 13.09
CA THR A 128 -5.29 0.06 11.87
C THR A 128 -5.06 0.99 10.69
N ILE A 129 -4.45 0.45 9.65
CA ILE A 129 -4.37 1.13 8.35
C ILE A 129 -4.97 0.24 7.28
N ILE A 130 -5.40 0.87 6.19
CA ILE A 130 -6.09 0.20 5.09
C ILE A 130 -5.25 0.42 3.82
N PHE A 131 -5.06 -0.63 3.04
CA PHE A 131 -4.33 -0.50 1.77
C PHE A 131 -4.75 -1.61 0.80
N SER A 132 -4.24 -1.56 -0.42
CA SER A 132 -4.60 -2.52 -1.45
C SER A 132 -4.28 -3.96 -1.04
N ALA A 133 -5.22 -4.84 -1.32
CA ALA A 133 -5.04 -6.28 -1.13
C ALA A 133 -4.31 -6.96 -2.31
N GLY A 134 -3.70 -6.17 -3.21
CA GLY A 134 -2.95 -6.71 -4.34
C GLY A 134 -3.79 -6.96 -5.58
N LYS A 135 -5.01 -6.47 -5.60
CA LYS A 135 -5.91 -6.59 -6.75
C LYS A 135 -6.86 -5.39 -6.74
N ILE A 136 -7.07 -4.78 -7.90
CA ILE A 136 -8.06 -3.70 -8.03
C ILE A 136 -9.41 -4.22 -7.55
N GLY A 137 -10.06 -3.46 -6.69
CA GLY A 137 -11.36 -3.83 -6.14
C GLY A 137 -11.32 -4.38 -4.73
N TYR A 138 -10.12 -4.59 -4.16
CA TYR A 138 -9.97 -5.23 -2.86
C TYR A 138 -8.98 -4.50 -1.97
N GLN A 139 -9.31 -4.39 -0.68
CA GLN A 139 -8.46 -3.79 0.34
C GLN A 139 -8.35 -4.71 1.55
N VAL A 140 -7.29 -4.53 2.32
CA VAL A 140 -7.15 -5.13 3.64
C VAL A 140 -6.91 -4.04 4.69
N GLU A 141 -7.36 -4.30 5.90
CA GLU A 141 -7.17 -3.43 7.05
C GLU A 141 -6.54 -4.25 8.17
N LEU A 142 -5.43 -3.77 8.72
CA LEU A 142 -4.75 -4.46 9.81
C LEU A 142 -3.93 -3.46 10.64
N ARG A 143 -3.50 -3.93 11.82
CA ARG A 143 -2.69 -3.13 12.72
C ARG A 143 -1.24 -3.04 12.21
N LEU A 144 -0.58 -1.92 12.46
CA LEU A 144 0.83 -1.75 12.09
C LEU A 144 1.72 -2.83 12.70
N ASP A 145 1.48 -3.18 13.97
CA ASP A 145 2.28 -4.21 14.63
C ASP A 145 2.14 -5.56 13.94
N ASP A 146 0.96 -5.84 13.41
CA ASP A 146 0.71 -7.08 12.67
C ASP A 146 1.33 -7.02 11.28
N LEU A 147 1.35 -5.83 10.66
CA LEU A 147 2.01 -5.66 9.37
C LEU A 147 3.52 -5.96 9.46
N ARG A 148 4.15 -5.66 10.59
CA ARG A 148 5.56 -5.97 10.82
C ARG A 148 5.85 -7.47 10.78
N LYS A 149 4.84 -8.31 11.00
CA LYS A 149 4.98 -9.77 10.88
C LYS A 149 5.01 -10.22 9.42
N ALA A 150 4.54 -9.38 8.51
CA ALA A 150 4.48 -9.70 7.09
C ALA A 150 5.62 -9.07 6.29
N ILE A 151 5.99 -7.83 6.61
CA ILE A 151 7.05 -7.09 5.91
C ILE A 151 7.83 -6.23 6.91
N ASP A 152 9.08 -5.91 6.54
CA ASP A 152 9.85 -4.91 7.26
C ASP A 152 9.51 -3.53 6.71
N PHE A 153 9.42 -2.53 7.58
CA PHE A 153 9.22 -1.15 7.16
C PHE A 153 9.68 -0.18 8.23
N GLU A 154 9.92 1.05 7.81
CA GLU A 154 10.23 2.16 8.70
C GLU A 154 9.11 3.18 8.65
N LEU A 155 8.94 3.94 9.73
CA LEU A 155 7.99 5.05 9.80
C LEU A 155 8.77 6.35 9.74
N LYS A 156 8.46 7.19 8.76
CA LYS A 156 9.15 8.48 8.56
C LYS A 156 8.16 9.49 7.99
N ASP A 157 8.47 10.76 8.15
CA ASP A 157 7.66 11.84 7.59
C ASP A 157 7.99 11.98 6.10
N ILE A 158 7.11 11.50 5.24
CA ILE A 158 7.33 11.45 3.80
C ILE A 158 6.20 12.06 2.97
N LYS A 159 5.15 12.56 3.60
CA LYS A 159 4.06 13.22 2.85
C LYS A 159 4.18 14.72 2.90
N ASP A 160 3.58 15.37 1.90
CA ASP A 160 3.41 16.82 1.92
C ASP A 160 2.45 17.28 3.02
#